data_9711900cf4f78bf56d4a63cec23551da
#
_entry.id   9711900cf4f78bf56d4a63cec23551da
#
_cell.length_a   1.000
_cell.length_b   1.000
_cell.length_c   1.000
_cell.angle_alpha   90.00
_cell.angle_beta   90.00
_cell.angle_gamma   90.00
#
_symmetry.space_group_name_H-M   'P 1'
#
loop_
_entity.id
_entity.type
_entity.pdbx_description
1 polymer ?
#
loop_
_entity_poly.entity_id
_entity_poly.type
_entity_poly.pdbx_seq_one_letter_code
_entity_poly.pdbx_strand_id
1 'polypeptide(L)'
;PLMCMEFWDGWFNRWKEPVIKRDPEELAEAVHEVLEQGSINLYMFHGGTNFGFMNGCSARGTIDLPQVTSYDYDALLDEAGNPTAKYFAVKKMMATYYPEYPQLEPLYKDSLEKGPILLSEKVSLFETLDSLTSPTKSLYPQKMEELGQSYGYLLYRTEASWDADEERLRI
;
A
#
# COMPACT_ATOMS: atom_id res chain seq x y z
N PRO A 1 -21.28 -8.17 -24.28
CA PRO A 1 -21.49 -7.72 -22.90
C PRO A 1 -20.41 -6.71 -22.54
N LEU A 2 -20.82 -5.64 -21.86
CA LEU A 2 -19.88 -4.65 -21.29
C LEU A 2 -19.46 -5.11 -19.90
N MET A 3 -18.20 -4.84 -19.53
CA MET A 3 -17.67 -5.13 -18.21
C MET A 3 -16.63 -4.07 -17.82
N CYS A 4 -16.81 -3.47 -16.65
CA CYS A 4 -15.77 -2.68 -16.02
C CYS A 4 -14.80 -3.64 -15.31
N MET A 5 -13.58 -3.77 -15.82
CA MET A 5 -12.60 -4.75 -15.31
C MET A 5 -11.89 -4.29 -14.04
N GLU A 6 -11.79 -2.99 -13.83
CA GLU A 6 -11.26 -2.37 -12.62
C GLU A 6 -12.12 -1.17 -12.23
N PHE A 7 -13.07 -1.38 -11.36
CA PHE A 7 -13.80 -0.28 -10.75
C PHE A 7 -13.13 0.10 -9.43
N TRP A 8 -12.55 1.29 -9.40
CA TRP A 8 -11.80 1.77 -8.24
C TRP A 8 -12.74 2.34 -7.19
N ASP A 9 -12.91 1.61 -6.12
CA ASP A 9 -13.76 1.98 -4.98
C ASP A 9 -13.06 2.86 -3.94
N GLY A 10 -11.75 3.02 -4.08
CA GLY A 10 -10.88 3.85 -3.29
C GLY A 10 -9.56 4.08 -3.99
N TRP A 11 -8.50 4.27 -3.25
CA TRP A 11 -7.13 4.38 -3.76
C TRP A 11 -6.11 4.05 -2.67
N PHE A 12 -4.92 3.62 -3.08
CA PHE A 12 -3.81 3.42 -2.15
C PHE A 12 -3.27 4.75 -1.62
N ASN A 13 -2.75 4.73 -0.40
CA ASN A 13 -2.16 5.88 0.25
C ASN A 13 -0.66 5.97 -0.04
N ARG A 14 -0.16 7.19 -0.17
CA ARG A 14 1.24 7.51 -0.42
C ARG A 14 1.84 8.23 0.77
N TRP A 15 3.14 8.06 0.95
CA TRP A 15 3.87 8.72 2.02
C TRP A 15 3.73 10.24 1.94
N LYS A 16 3.41 10.87 3.07
CA LYS A 16 3.17 12.33 3.22
C LYS A 16 1.96 12.90 2.47
N GLU A 17 1.11 12.08 1.88
CA GLU A 17 -0.16 12.53 1.33
C GLU A 17 -1.32 12.27 2.31
N PRO A 18 -2.43 13.02 2.21
CA PRO A 18 -3.64 12.74 2.98
C PRO A 18 -4.18 11.35 2.67
N VAL A 19 -4.76 10.70 3.69
CA VAL A 19 -5.47 9.42 3.50
C VAL A 19 -6.71 9.65 2.66
N ILE A 20 -6.83 8.88 1.57
CA ILE A 20 -7.96 8.97 0.65
C ILE A 20 -9.18 8.31 1.29
N LYS A 21 -10.32 8.98 1.17
CA LYS A 21 -11.63 8.48 1.62
C LYS A 21 -12.67 8.85 0.56
N ARG A 22 -13.56 7.91 0.26
CA ARG A 22 -14.68 8.06 -0.65
C ARG A 22 -15.98 7.80 0.11
N ASP A 23 -17.00 8.61 -0.16
CA ASP A 23 -18.29 8.48 0.50
C ASP A 23 -18.97 7.13 0.16
N PRO A 24 -19.52 6.40 1.14
CA PRO A 24 -20.11 5.09 0.93
C PRO A 24 -21.35 5.09 0.03
N GLU A 25 -22.21 6.08 0.17
CA GLU A 25 -23.45 6.20 -0.61
C GLU A 25 -23.15 6.59 -2.05
N GLU A 26 -22.22 7.53 -2.24
CA GLU A 26 -21.74 7.93 -3.57
C GLU A 26 -21.09 6.74 -4.29
N LEU A 27 -20.32 5.92 -3.57
CA LEU A 27 -19.74 4.70 -4.12
C LEU A 27 -20.84 3.72 -4.56
N ALA A 28 -21.84 3.48 -3.72
CA ALA A 28 -22.92 2.53 -4.02
C ALA A 28 -23.71 2.99 -5.26
N GLU A 29 -23.96 4.29 -5.41
CA GLU A 29 -24.60 4.85 -6.61
C GLU A 29 -23.74 4.66 -7.86
N ALA A 30 -22.45 4.95 -7.79
CA ALA A 30 -21.53 4.74 -8.91
C ALA A 30 -21.41 3.25 -9.33
N VAL A 31 -21.47 2.32 -8.38
CA VAL A 31 -21.55 0.87 -8.66
C VAL A 31 -22.87 0.53 -9.35
N HIS A 32 -23.99 1.10 -8.90
CA HIS A 32 -25.31 0.93 -9.51
C HIS A 32 -25.30 1.38 -10.99
N GLU A 33 -24.78 2.58 -11.29
CA GLU A 33 -24.68 3.11 -12.66
C GLU A 33 -23.91 2.17 -13.61
N VAL A 34 -22.85 1.54 -13.13
CA VAL A 34 -22.09 0.56 -13.92
C VAL A 34 -22.89 -0.71 -14.15
N LEU A 35 -23.61 -1.20 -13.14
CA LEU A 35 -24.41 -2.42 -13.24
C LEU A 35 -25.63 -2.27 -14.15
N GLU A 36 -26.17 -1.06 -14.32
CA GLU A 36 -27.20 -0.78 -15.33
C GLU A 36 -26.71 -0.98 -16.76
N GLN A 37 -25.41 -0.87 -17.00
CA GLN A 37 -24.80 -0.98 -18.32
C GLN A 37 -24.11 -2.31 -18.57
N GLY A 38 -23.69 -3.03 -17.52
CA GLY A 38 -22.93 -4.27 -17.68
C GLY A 38 -22.49 -4.90 -16.37
N SER A 39 -21.38 -5.56 -16.41
CA SER A 39 -20.77 -6.24 -15.26
C SER A 39 -19.67 -5.38 -14.65
N ILE A 40 -19.37 -5.63 -13.38
CA ILE A 40 -18.34 -4.90 -12.62
C ILE A 40 -17.37 -5.88 -11.95
N ASN A 41 -16.12 -5.49 -11.89
CA ASN A 41 -15.10 -6.08 -11.02
C ASN A 41 -14.55 -4.98 -10.12
N LEU A 42 -14.77 -5.10 -8.82
CA LEU A 42 -14.28 -4.12 -7.85
C LEU A 42 -12.77 -4.27 -7.65
N TYR A 43 -12.07 -3.17 -7.64
CA TYR A 43 -10.66 -3.06 -7.32
C TYR A 43 -10.46 -1.94 -6.28
N MET A 44 -10.29 -2.24 -4.97
CA MET A 44 -10.09 -3.55 -4.35
C MET A 44 -11.27 -3.90 -3.45
N PHE A 45 -11.76 -5.14 -3.48
CA PHE A 45 -12.71 -5.58 -2.47
C PHE A 45 -12.07 -5.64 -1.07
N HIS A 46 -10.80 -6.04 -1.02
CA HIS A 46 -9.91 -6.02 0.14
C HIS A 46 -8.49 -5.71 -0.31
N GLY A 47 -7.89 -4.66 0.22
CA GLY A 47 -6.55 -4.26 -0.15
C GLY A 47 -5.44 -5.01 0.61
N GLY A 48 -5.52 -5.04 1.92
CA GLY A 48 -4.57 -5.75 2.79
C GLY A 48 -3.36 -4.92 3.20
N THR A 49 -2.24 -5.60 3.41
CA THR A 49 -1.00 -5.02 3.96
C THR A 49 0.20 -5.35 3.08
N ASN A 50 1.02 -4.36 2.78
CA ASN A 50 2.34 -4.56 2.15
C ASN A 50 3.37 -4.91 3.24
N PHE A 51 3.70 -6.16 3.40
CA PHE A 51 4.65 -6.60 4.43
C PHE A 51 6.11 -6.36 4.02
N GLY A 52 6.95 -6.13 5.02
CA GLY A 52 8.38 -5.93 4.82
C GLY A 52 8.67 -4.73 3.91
N PHE A 53 9.41 -4.98 2.82
CA PHE A 53 9.79 -3.98 1.82
C PHE A 53 9.07 -4.18 0.47
N MET A 54 7.84 -4.70 0.51
CA MET A 54 7.07 -5.04 -0.69
C MET A 54 6.14 -3.90 -1.15
N ASN A 55 6.23 -2.74 -0.52
CA ASN A 55 5.47 -1.56 -0.91
C ASN A 55 5.79 -1.15 -2.35
N GLY A 56 4.75 -0.77 -3.09
CA GLY A 56 4.92 -0.17 -4.40
C GLY A 56 5.38 1.28 -4.33
N CYS A 57 5.81 1.79 -5.48
CA CYS A 57 6.09 3.19 -5.67
C CYS A 57 5.54 3.61 -7.04
N SER A 58 4.71 4.65 -7.06
CA SER A 58 4.32 5.31 -8.30
C SER A 58 5.23 6.51 -8.57
N ALA A 59 5.25 7.01 -9.79
CA ALA A 59 6.01 8.17 -10.17
C ALA A 59 5.13 9.24 -10.81
N ARG A 60 5.42 10.49 -10.56
CA ARG A 60 4.81 11.63 -11.24
C ARG A 60 5.91 12.53 -11.80
N GLY A 61 6.23 12.34 -13.07
CA GLY A 61 7.41 12.95 -13.68
C GLY A 61 8.69 12.39 -13.05
N THR A 62 9.45 13.24 -12.38
CA THR A 62 10.69 12.88 -11.69
C THR A 62 10.52 12.66 -10.18
N ILE A 63 9.28 12.67 -9.68
CA ILE A 63 8.99 12.53 -8.25
C ILE A 63 8.51 11.12 -7.97
N ASP A 64 9.19 10.42 -7.08
CA ASP A 64 8.76 9.14 -6.55
C ASP A 64 7.70 9.33 -5.47
N LEU A 65 6.66 8.52 -5.54
CA LEU A 65 5.51 8.54 -4.65
C LEU A 65 5.36 7.18 -3.97
N PRO A 66 6.19 6.89 -2.94
CA PRO A 66 6.18 5.61 -2.27
C PRO A 66 4.88 5.39 -1.51
N GLN A 67 4.35 4.17 -1.63
CA GLN A 67 3.18 3.74 -0.88
C GLN A 67 3.54 3.44 0.57
N VAL A 68 2.56 3.61 1.45
CA VAL A 68 2.69 3.22 2.86
C VAL A 68 2.47 1.71 3.03
N THR A 69 2.81 1.18 4.21
CA THR A 69 2.66 -0.25 4.53
C THR A 69 1.22 -0.72 4.42
N SER A 70 0.26 0.06 4.91
CA SER A 70 -1.15 -0.27 4.75
C SER A 70 -1.59 -0.11 3.29
N TYR A 71 -2.12 -1.17 2.71
CA TYR A 71 -2.81 -1.14 1.43
C TYR A 71 -4.33 -1.22 1.66
N ASP A 72 -4.82 -0.51 2.66
CA ASP A 72 -6.25 -0.44 3.02
C ASP A 72 -7.13 -0.10 1.81
N TYR A 73 -6.65 0.77 0.93
CA TYR A 73 -7.27 1.19 -0.31
C TYR A 73 -8.60 1.93 -0.12
N ASP A 74 -9.03 2.15 1.12
CA ASP A 74 -10.39 2.57 1.44
C ASP A 74 -11.44 1.62 0.83
N ALA A 75 -11.11 0.32 0.81
CA ALA A 75 -11.88 -0.74 0.20
C ALA A 75 -13.18 -1.07 0.96
N LEU A 76 -13.97 -2.02 0.42
CA LEU A 76 -15.19 -2.49 1.08
C LEU A 76 -14.89 -3.23 2.39
N LEU A 77 -13.78 -3.96 2.44
CA LEU A 77 -13.25 -4.52 3.69
C LEU A 77 -12.05 -3.70 4.16
N ASP A 78 -11.91 -3.52 5.48
CA ASP A 78 -10.72 -2.90 6.06
C ASP A 78 -9.49 -3.80 5.93
N GLU A 79 -8.31 -3.31 6.35
CA GLU A 79 -7.04 -4.04 6.26
C GLU A 79 -7.06 -5.38 7.01
N ALA A 80 -7.86 -5.49 8.08
CA ALA A 80 -8.06 -6.72 8.84
C ALA A 80 -9.09 -7.68 8.22
N GLY A 81 -9.84 -7.22 7.22
CA GLY A 81 -10.89 -7.97 6.54
C GLY A 81 -12.29 -7.80 7.15
N ASN A 82 -12.50 -6.78 8.00
CA ASN A 82 -13.81 -6.46 8.54
C ASN A 82 -14.60 -5.56 7.57
N PRO A 83 -15.94 -5.70 7.52
CA PRO A 83 -16.76 -4.89 6.65
C PRO A 83 -16.77 -3.42 7.10
N THR A 84 -16.68 -2.53 6.12
CA THR A 84 -16.75 -1.08 6.31
C THR A 84 -18.15 -0.54 6.00
N ALA A 85 -18.36 0.77 6.21
CA ALA A 85 -19.61 1.42 5.79
C ALA A 85 -19.86 1.26 4.27
N LYS A 86 -18.82 1.27 3.43
CA LYS A 86 -18.90 1.01 2.00
C LYS A 86 -19.43 -0.39 1.67
N TYR A 87 -18.94 -1.40 2.40
CA TYR A 87 -19.47 -2.76 2.26
C TYR A 87 -20.97 -2.80 2.45
N PHE A 88 -21.49 -2.17 3.50
CA PHE A 88 -22.93 -2.19 3.78
C PHE A 88 -23.73 -1.38 2.77
N ALA A 89 -23.23 -0.24 2.30
CA ALA A 89 -23.88 0.56 1.28
C ALA A 89 -24.00 -0.22 -0.05
N VAL A 90 -22.90 -0.81 -0.51
CA VAL A 90 -22.88 -1.64 -1.73
C VAL A 90 -23.72 -2.90 -1.56
N LYS A 91 -23.63 -3.60 -0.41
CA LYS A 91 -24.47 -4.78 -0.11
C LYS A 91 -25.97 -4.46 -0.20
N LYS A 92 -26.38 -3.34 0.40
CA LYS A 92 -27.77 -2.87 0.36
C LYS A 92 -28.24 -2.60 -1.08
N MET A 93 -27.40 -1.93 -1.88
CA MET A 93 -27.68 -1.67 -3.29
C MET A 93 -27.75 -2.98 -4.09
N MET A 94 -26.78 -3.88 -3.92
CA MET A 94 -26.75 -5.18 -4.61
C MET A 94 -27.97 -6.06 -4.32
N ALA A 95 -28.57 -5.95 -3.15
CA ALA A 95 -29.80 -6.67 -2.82
C ALA A 95 -30.99 -6.29 -3.72
N THR A 96 -30.95 -5.14 -4.39
CA THR A 96 -31.98 -4.73 -5.36
C THR A 96 -31.90 -5.51 -6.67
N TYR A 97 -30.69 -5.95 -7.05
CA TYR A 97 -30.46 -6.78 -8.25
C TYR A 97 -30.66 -8.27 -7.99
N TYR A 98 -30.34 -8.70 -6.79
CA TYR A 98 -30.31 -10.13 -6.43
C TYR A 98 -31.10 -10.41 -5.14
N PRO A 99 -32.40 -10.13 -5.13
CA PRO A 99 -33.23 -10.28 -3.93
C PRO A 99 -33.39 -11.74 -3.47
N GLU A 100 -33.14 -12.70 -4.38
CA GLU A 100 -33.18 -14.13 -4.10
C GLU A 100 -31.98 -14.66 -3.31
N TYR A 101 -30.87 -13.94 -3.30
CA TYR A 101 -29.68 -14.36 -2.56
C TYR A 101 -29.83 -14.08 -1.06
N PRO A 102 -29.40 -15.01 -0.21
CA PRO A 102 -29.48 -14.83 1.23
C PRO A 102 -28.60 -13.66 1.67
N GLN A 103 -29.18 -12.78 2.48
CA GLN A 103 -28.46 -11.67 3.09
C GLN A 103 -27.68 -12.16 4.33
N LEU A 104 -26.51 -12.74 4.09
CA LEU A 104 -25.65 -13.25 5.16
C LEU A 104 -25.07 -12.11 6.00
N GLU A 105 -25.01 -12.33 7.31
CA GLU A 105 -24.28 -11.42 8.20
C GLU A 105 -22.77 -11.60 8.01
N PRO A 106 -22.03 -10.49 7.91
CA PRO A 106 -20.58 -10.57 7.78
C PRO A 106 -19.95 -11.09 9.07
N LEU A 107 -18.85 -11.82 8.90
CA LEU A 107 -18.03 -12.25 10.02
C LEU A 107 -17.02 -11.14 10.36
N TYR A 108 -16.95 -10.81 11.65
CA TYR A 108 -15.94 -9.89 12.17
C TYR A 108 -14.80 -10.68 12.79
N LYS A 109 -13.60 -10.18 12.60
CA LYS A 109 -12.42 -10.71 13.28
C LYS A 109 -12.22 -9.96 14.59
N ASP A 110 -11.96 -10.72 15.64
CA ASP A 110 -11.58 -10.16 16.92
C ASP A 110 -10.22 -9.48 16.80
N SER A 111 -10.10 -8.28 17.37
CA SER A 111 -8.83 -7.60 17.53
C SER A 111 -8.26 -7.93 18.92
N LEU A 112 -6.96 -8.28 18.94
CA LEU A 112 -6.23 -8.45 20.19
C LEU A 112 -5.80 -7.08 20.70
N GLU A 113 -6.38 -6.66 21.82
CA GLU A 113 -5.87 -5.52 22.57
C GLU A 113 -4.63 -5.95 23.35
N LYS A 114 -3.46 -5.53 22.88
CA LYS A 114 -2.20 -5.74 23.60
C LYS A 114 -1.90 -4.51 24.42
N GLY A 115 -1.59 -4.73 25.70
CA GLY A 115 -1.09 -3.68 26.57
C GLY A 115 0.27 -3.11 26.11
N PRO A 116 0.88 -2.20 26.88
CA PRO A 116 2.17 -1.61 26.54
C PRO A 116 3.25 -2.67 26.29
N ILE A 117 3.96 -2.56 25.18
CA ILE A 117 5.10 -3.42 24.86
C ILE A 117 6.37 -2.69 25.24
N LEU A 118 7.14 -3.28 26.18
CA LEU A 118 8.45 -2.76 26.55
C LEU A 118 9.50 -3.28 25.55
N LEU A 119 10.14 -2.35 24.83
CA LEU A 119 11.30 -2.66 24.00
C LEU A 119 12.54 -2.74 24.88
N SER A 120 13.07 -3.93 25.05
CA SER A 120 14.23 -4.21 25.95
C SER A 120 15.56 -4.24 25.22
N GLU A 121 15.56 -4.38 23.89
CA GLU A 121 16.76 -4.51 23.08
C GLU A 121 16.76 -3.51 21.93
N LYS A 122 17.92 -2.97 21.63
CA LYS A 122 18.16 -2.13 20.44
C LYS A 122 19.56 -2.36 19.93
N VAL A 123 19.74 -2.19 18.62
CA VAL A 123 21.03 -2.24 17.95
C VAL A 123 21.11 -1.15 16.89
N SER A 124 22.29 -0.56 16.74
CA SER A 124 22.54 0.41 15.67
C SER A 124 22.80 -0.32 14.36
N LEU A 125 22.09 0.05 13.31
CA LEU A 125 22.33 -0.49 11.97
C LEU A 125 23.78 -0.25 11.51
N PHE A 126 24.31 0.95 11.74
CA PHE A 126 25.66 1.30 11.30
C PHE A 126 26.76 0.54 12.06
N GLU A 127 26.54 0.22 13.33
CA GLU A 127 27.49 -0.57 14.12
C GLU A 127 27.49 -2.06 13.76
N THR A 128 26.44 -2.54 13.11
CA THR A 128 26.26 -3.95 12.75
C THR A 128 26.42 -4.24 11.27
N LEU A 129 26.71 -3.26 10.43
CA LEU A 129 26.80 -3.41 8.98
C LEU A 129 27.69 -4.57 8.53
N ASP A 130 28.88 -4.68 9.11
CA ASP A 130 29.87 -5.70 8.73
C ASP A 130 29.42 -7.13 9.09
N SER A 131 28.47 -7.27 10.02
CA SER A 131 27.85 -8.57 10.35
C SER A 131 26.62 -8.89 9.51
N LEU A 132 26.00 -7.87 8.89
CA LEU A 132 24.79 -8.02 8.10
C LEU A 132 25.05 -8.31 6.62
N THR A 133 26.15 -7.76 6.09
CA THR A 133 26.45 -7.85 4.66
C THR A 133 27.94 -7.68 4.37
N SER A 134 28.35 -8.15 3.19
CA SER A 134 29.69 -7.88 2.65
C SER A 134 29.60 -6.79 1.59
N PRO A 135 30.38 -5.70 1.69
CA PRO A 135 30.29 -4.60 0.74
C PRO A 135 30.84 -4.99 -0.63
N THR A 136 30.15 -4.54 -1.66
CA THR A 136 30.61 -4.56 -3.04
C THR A 136 31.30 -3.22 -3.36
N LYS A 137 32.50 -3.27 -3.93
CA LYS A 137 33.23 -2.05 -4.35
C LYS A 137 32.99 -1.80 -5.84
N SER A 138 32.66 -0.56 -6.18
CA SER A 138 32.49 -0.12 -7.56
C SER A 138 32.95 1.33 -7.73
N LEU A 139 33.20 1.73 -8.95
CA LEU A 139 33.59 3.11 -9.27
C LEU A 139 32.38 4.07 -9.19
N TYR A 140 31.19 3.55 -9.49
CA TYR A 140 29.94 4.29 -9.47
C TYR A 140 28.89 3.57 -8.63
N PRO A 141 27.90 4.27 -8.06
CA PRO A 141 26.75 3.63 -7.41
C PRO A 141 26.05 2.65 -8.35
N GLN A 142 25.86 1.42 -7.91
CA GLN A 142 25.16 0.40 -8.68
C GLN A 142 23.70 0.32 -8.24
N LYS A 143 22.82 -0.02 -9.19
CA LYS A 143 21.39 -0.24 -8.92
C LYS A 143 21.18 -1.59 -8.22
N MET A 144 20.01 -1.73 -7.58
CA MET A 144 19.63 -2.98 -6.92
C MET A 144 19.72 -4.19 -7.85
N GLU A 145 19.23 -4.03 -9.09
CA GLU A 145 19.20 -5.10 -10.09
C GLU A 145 20.60 -5.57 -10.47
N GLU A 146 21.56 -4.64 -10.55
CA GLU A 146 22.98 -4.96 -10.86
C GLU A 146 23.65 -5.75 -9.72
N LEU A 147 23.13 -5.59 -8.50
CA LEU A 147 23.57 -6.32 -7.31
C LEU A 147 22.74 -7.59 -7.05
N GLY A 148 21.78 -7.92 -7.92
CA GLY A 148 20.90 -9.07 -7.75
C GLY A 148 19.92 -8.94 -6.59
N GLN A 149 19.65 -7.71 -6.12
CA GLN A 149 18.71 -7.43 -5.05
C GLN A 149 17.39 -6.93 -5.62
N SER A 150 16.28 -7.57 -5.27
CA SER A 150 14.95 -7.24 -5.81
C SER A 150 14.09 -6.38 -4.88
N TYR A 151 14.45 -6.24 -3.59
CA TYR A 151 13.74 -5.42 -2.59
C TYR A 151 14.64 -5.10 -1.40
N GLY A 152 14.20 -4.19 -0.52
CA GLY A 152 14.92 -3.79 0.68
C GLY A 152 15.66 -2.46 0.53
N TYR A 153 16.82 -2.34 1.16
CA TYR A 153 17.64 -1.13 1.14
C TYR A 153 19.03 -1.39 0.58
N LEU A 154 19.59 -0.39 -0.08
CA LEU A 154 21.02 -0.29 -0.36
C LEU A 154 21.62 0.86 0.46
N LEU A 155 22.79 0.62 1.04
CA LEU A 155 23.60 1.64 1.65
C LEU A 155 24.83 1.92 0.77
N TYR A 156 24.92 3.14 0.29
CA TYR A 156 26.11 3.63 -0.41
C TYR A 156 27.01 4.33 0.57
N ARG A 157 28.30 3.95 0.59
CA ARG A 157 29.34 4.59 1.40
C ARG A 157 30.53 4.93 0.53
N THR A 158 30.97 6.17 0.61
CA THR A 158 32.19 6.64 -0.05
C THR A 158 33.02 7.48 0.89
N GLU A 159 34.30 7.58 0.63
CA GLU A 159 35.20 8.54 1.25
C GLU A 159 35.54 9.58 0.18
N ALA A 160 35.29 10.83 0.48
CA ALA A 160 35.59 11.94 -0.41
C ALA A 160 36.31 13.05 0.37
N SER A 161 37.31 13.66 -0.25
CA SER A 161 37.89 14.91 0.23
C SER A 161 37.16 16.05 -0.51
N TRP A 162 36.63 16.99 0.26
CA TRP A 162 35.93 18.16 -0.28
C TRP A 162 36.83 19.38 -0.25
N ASP A 163 36.92 20.07 -1.37
CA ASP A 163 37.33 21.49 -1.34
C ASP A 163 36.10 22.29 -0.87
N ALA A 164 36.37 23.30 -0.01
CA ALA A 164 35.35 23.97 0.80
C ALA A 164 34.17 24.65 0.06
N ASP A 165 34.20 24.70 -1.28
CA ASP A 165 33.25 25.43 -2.11
C ASP A 165 32.24 24.53 -2.83
N GLU A 166 32.30 23.19 -2.72
CA GLU A 166 31.32 22.29 -3.34
C GLU A 166 30.33 21.71 -2.31
N GLU A 167 29.12 22.24 -2.29
CA GLU A 167 28.05 21.83 -1.35
C GLU A 167 27.16 20.66 -1.83
N ARG A 168 27.41 20.09 -3.03
CA ARG A 168 26.49 19.10 -3.61
C ARG A 168 27.18 17.88 -4.19
N LEU A 169 26.85 16.71 -3.66
CA LEU A 169 27.11 15.43 -4.31
C LEU A 169 26.00 15.19 -5.36
N ARG A 170 26.37 14.97 -6.62
CA ARG A 170 25.47 14.45 -7.65
C ARG A 170 25.71 12.96 -7.79
N ILE A 171 24.67 12.17 -7.51
CA ILE A 171 24.64 10.72 -7.66
C ILE A 171 23.85 10.38 -8.91
#